data_3ccfb4637fb00ca8e479e220e358277d
#
_entry.id   3ccfb4637fb00ca8e479e220e358277d
#
_cell.length_a   1.000
_cell.length_b   1.000
_cell.length_c   1.000
_cell.angle_alpha   90.00
_cell.angle_beta   90.00
_cell.angle_gamma   90.00
#
_symmetry.space_group_name_H-M   'P 1'
#
loop_
_entity.id
_entity.type
_entity.pdbx_description
1 polymer ?
#
loop_
_entity_poly.entity_id
_entity_poly.type
_entity_poly.pdbx_seq_one_letter_code
_entity_poly.pdbx_strand_id
1 'polypeptide(L)'
;MVIRTTHFFFLVFVSNLLIGCASNKSVGDGRNENLTKKKIMNSYPSDVLNANINISSFDGDLLITGQVPRQELVRLATVQANTLRNVREVFNYLQVMGEASFLSKTNDRFITSRIKSRLQDLNLFKKKKIHIVTEYGVVYLMGTLEREELEKTLALIKETNGVQEAISLVRQKK
;
A
#
# COMPACT_ATOMS: atom_id res chain seq x y z
N MET A 1 69.77 17.59 18.18
CA MET A 1 69.26 16.30 17.72
C MET A 1 67.72 16.35 17.91
N VAL A 2 67.02 16.70 16.83
CA VAL A 2 65.60 17.03 16.87
C VAL A 2 64.83 15.83 16.34
N ILE A 3 64.02 15.23 17.18
CA ILE A 3 63.16 14.12 16.81
C ILE A 3 61.81 14.70 16.33
N ARG A 4 61.54 14.55 15.02
CA ARG A 4 60.27 14.90 14.40
C ARG A 4 59.30 13.72 14.56
N THR A 5 58.27 13.88 15.39
CA THR A 5 57.13 12.97 15.47
C THR A 5 56.10 13.32 14.40
N THR A 6 55.96 12.46 13.39
CA THR A 6 54.92 12.52 12.36
C THR A 6 53.64 11.91 12.92
N HIS A 7 52.61 12.72 13.17
CA HIS A 7 51.27 12.25 13.46
C HIS A 7 50.61 11.76 12.17
N PHE A 8 50.39 10.47 12.12
CA PHE A 8 49.60 9.82 11.06
C PHE A 8 48.13 9.91 11.44
N PHE A 9 47.44 10.85 10.80
CA PHE A 9 45.99 11.02 10.95
C PHE A 9 45.28 9.92 10.14
N PHE A 10 44.79 8.88 10.83
CA PHE A 10 43.98 7.83 10.22
C PHE A 10 42.56 8.32 10.11
N LEU A 11 42.18 8.83 8.94
CA LEU A 11 40.83 9.30 8.64
C LEU A 11 39.94 8.07 8.36
N VAL A 12 39.23 7.61 9.38
CA VAL A 12 38.23 6.56 9.24
C VAL A 12 37.01 7.14 8.54
N PHE A 13 36.90 6.87 7.24
CA PHE A 13 35.70 7.21 6.46
C PHE A 13 34.63 6.16 6.77
N VAL A 14 33.77 6.44 7.75
CA VAL A 14 32.57 5.63 8.02
C VAL A 14 31.55 5.97 6.94
N SER A 15 31.53 5.20 5.86
CA SER A 15 30.45 5.26 4.88
C SER A 15 29.19 4.66 5.49
N ASN A 16 28.28 5.52 5.95
CA ASN A 16 26.90 5.14 6.30
C ASN A 16 26.19 4.67 5.03
N LEU A 17 26.21 3.37 4.80
CA LEU A 17 25.29 2.70 3.88
C LEU A 17 23.88 2.76 4.50
N LEU A 18 23.19 3.87 4.30
CA LEU A 18 21.74 3.92 4.47
C LEU A 18 21.11 3.04 3.37
N ILE A 19 20.94 1.77 3.69
CA ILE A 19 20.05 0.89 2.93
C ILE A 19 18.64 1.39 3.23
N GLY A 20 18.24 2.46 2.53
CA GLY A 20 16.86 2.90 2.50
C GLY A 20 16.05 1.81 1.84
N CYS A 21 15.18 1.13 2.59
CA CYS A 21 14.05 0.42 2.02
C CYS A 21 13.26 1.44 1.21
N ALA A 22 13.54 1.52 -0.08
CA ALA A 22 12.78 2.36 -0.99
C ALA A 22 11.36 1.79 -1.06
N SER A 23 10.44 2.33 -0.26
CA SER A 23 9.03 2.11 -0.48
C SER A 23 8.71 2.56 -1.90
N ASN A 24 8.05 1.72 -2.69
CA ASN A 24 7.67 2.03 -4.08
C ASN A 24 6.63 3.16 -4.19
N LYS A 25 6.37 3.85 -3.11
CA LYS A 25 5.35 4.86 -2.94
C LYS A 25 5.89 6.24 -3.22
N SER A 26 5.18 7.04 -4.00
CA SER A 26 5.53 8.44 -4.20
C SER A 26 5.30 9.25 -2.90
N VAL A 27 6.00 10.36 -2.73
CA VAL A 27 5.79 11.27 -1.58
C VAL A 27 4.35 11.80 -1.56
N GLY A 28 3.76 12.01 -2.74
CA GLY A 28 2.37 12.43 -2.90
C GLY A 28 1.38 11.40 -2.39
N ASP A 29 1.61 10.12 -2.69
CA ASP A 29 0.74 9.03 -2.26
C ASP A 29 0.71 8.88 -0.74
N GLY A 30 1.87 8.90 -0.06
CA GLY A 30 1.92 8.86 1.40
C GLY A 30 1.19 10.03 2.06
N ARG A 31 1.26 11.23 1.46
CA ARG A 31 0.51 12.39 1.94
C ARG A 31 -1.00 12.21 1.76
N ASN A 32 -1.43 11.70 0.61
CA ASN A 32 -2.84 11.44 0.33
C ASN A 32 -3.44 10.45 1.33
N GLU A 33 -2.74 9.36 1.65
CA GLU A 33 -3.18 8.38 2.64
C GLU A 33 -3.40 9.00 4.01
N ASN A 34 -2.41 9.73 4.51
CA ASN A 34 -2.48 10.35 5.83
C ASN A 34 -3.60 11.40 5.90
N LEU A 35 -3.75 12.23 4.87
CA LEU A 35 -4.81 13.25 4.82
C LEU A 35 -6.20 12.61 4.74
N THR A 36 -6.34 11.57 3.91
CA THR A 36 -7.61 10.84 3.78
C THR A 36 -7.99 10.20 5.09
N LYS A 37 -7.07 9.46 5.71
CA LYS A 37 -7.33 8.81 7.00
C LYS A 37 -7.76 9.83 8.07
N LYS A 38 -7.04 10.94 8.18
CA LYS A 38 -7.39 12.01 9.12
C LYS A 38 -8.77 12.60 8.85
N LYS A 39 -9.11 12.89 7.59
CA LYS A 39 -10.43 13.44 7.23
C LYS A 39 -11.57 12.46 7.55
N ILE A 40 -11.42 11.19 7.20
CA ILE A 40 -12.42 10.17 7.49
C ILE A 40 -12.60 10.03 8.99
N MET A 41 -11.54 9.84 9.75
CA MET A 41 -11.61 9.65 11.20
C MET A 41 -12.21 10.86 11.92
N ASN A 42 -11.90 12.08 11.48
CA ASN A 42 -12.46 13.30 12.07
C ASN A 42 -13.95 13.51 11.74
N SER A 43 -14.44 12.87 10.67
CA SER A 43 -15.85 12.97 10.27
C SER A 43 -16.72 11.83 10.83
N TYR A 44 -16.10 10.82 11.42
CA TYR A 44 -16.83 9.73 12.04
C TYR A 44 -17.34 10.14 13.42
N PRO A 45 -18.54 9.67 13.82
CA PRO A 45 -19.02 9.84 15.18
C PRO A 45 -18.05 9.26 16.21
N SER A 46 -17.99 9.87 17.39
CA SER A 46 -17.06 9.49 18.46
C SER A 46 -17.29 8.07 19.03
N ASP A 47 -18.47 7.48 18.78
CA ASP A 47 -18.82 6.10 19.14
C ASP A 47 -18.23 5.05 18.18
N VAL A 48 -17.62 5.48 17.06
CA VAL A 48 -17.02 4.58 16.06
C VAL A 48 -15.53 4.37 16.37
N LEU A 49 -15.23 3.88 17.57
CA LEU A 49 -13.85 3.64 18.00
C LEU A 49 -13.21 2.40 17.31
N ASN A 50 -14.02 1.51 16.76
CA ASN A 50 -13.60 0.20 16.25
C ASN A 50 -13.63 0.08 14.72
N ALA A 51 -13.56 1.19 14.00
CA ALA A 51 -13.41 1.14 12.56
C ALA A 51 -11.98 0.78 12.17
N ASN A 52 -11.80 -0.35 11.50
CA ASN A 52 -10.52 -0.72 10.90
C ASN A 52 -10.47 -0.21 9.47
N ILE A 53 -9.84 0.94 9.26
CA ILE A 53 -9.74 1.57 7.94
C ILE A 53 -8.29 1.61 7.50
N ASN A 54 -8.03 0.98 6.37
CA ASN A 54 -6.77 1.00 5.67
C ASN A 54 -6.89 1.85 4.42
N ILE A 55 -5.93 2.75 4.23
CA ILE A 55 -5.85 3.63 3.06
C ILE A 55 -4.57 3.32 2.33
N SER A 56 -4.66 3.10 1.04
CA SER A 56 -3.51 2.96 0.15
C SER A 56 -3.67 3.87 -1.04
N SER A 57 -2.62 4.59 -1.39
CA SER A 57 -2.60 5.45 -2.58
C SER A 57 -1.49 4.99 -3.52
N PHE A 58 -1.79 5.03 -4.80
CA PHE A 58 -0.82 4.73 -5.85
C PHE A 58 -1.08 5.61 -7.07
N ASP A 59 -0.15 6.49 -7.38
CA ASP A 59 -0.18 7.40 -8.52
C ASP A 59 -1.49 8.22 -8.61
N GLY A 60 -1.96 8.70 -7.45
CA GLY A 60 -3.18 9.49 -7.29
C GLY A 60 -4.48 8.68 -7.19
N ASP A 61 -4.47 7.39 -7.44
CA ASP A 61 -5.61 6.51 -7.13
C ASP A 61 -5.59 6.16 -5.65
N LEU A 62 -6.76 6.15 -5.03
CA LEU A 62 -6.93 5.89 -3.61
C LEU A 62 -7.80 4.67 -3.39
N LEU A 63 -7.27 3.69 -2.67
CA LEU A 63 -7.99 2.50 -2.24
C LEU A 63 -8.29 2.62 -0.74
N ILE A 64 -9.55 2.41 -0.37
CA ILE A 64 -10.02 2.33 1.00
C ILE A 64 -10.50 0.92 1.25
N THR A 65 -9.88 0.21 2.21
CA THR A 65 -10.29 -1.15 2.61
C THR A 65 -10.47 -1.23 4.10
N GLY A 66 -11.04 -2.34 4.57
CA GLY A 66 -11.23 -2.61 5.98
C GLY A 66 -12.71 -2.75 6.36
N GLN A 67 -13.00 -2.53 7.64
CA GLN A 67 -14.30 -2.84 8.22
C GLN A 67 -14.85 -1.65 9.00
N VAL A 68 -16.15 -1.42 8.82
CA VAL A 68 -16.90 -0.41 9.55
C VAL A 68 -18.22 -1.00 10.06
N PRO A 69 -18.73 -0.55 11.21
CA PRO A 69 -19.93 -1.14 11.79
C PRO A 69 -21.24 -0.76 11.07
N ARG A 70 -21.25 0.26 10.22
CA ARG A 70 -22.48 0.80 9.61
C ARG A 70 -22.26 1.27 8.17
N GLN A 71 -23.25 1.08 7.31
CA GLN A 71 -23.22 1.46 5.89
C GLN A 71 -23.05 2.97 5.65
N GLU A 72 -23.54 3.80 6.55
CA GLU A 72 -23.37 5.25 6.44
C GLU A 72 -21.89 5.67 6.47
N LEU A 73 -21.03 4.93 7.21
CA LEU A 73 -19.62 5.21 7.31
C LEU A 73 -18.87 4.88 6.01
N VAL A 74 -19.33 3.88 5.26
CA VAL A 74 -18.82 3.58 3.91
C VAL A 74 -19.06 4.79 3.00
N ARG A 75 -20.28 5.35 3.00
CA ARG A 75 -20.61 6.53 2.18
C ARG A 75 -19.81 7.75 2.61
N LEU A 76 -19.71 7.97 3.92
CA LEU A 76 -18.98 9.11 4.48
C LEU A 76 -17.50 9.07 4.12
N ALA A 77 -16.88 7.87 4.17
CA ALA A 77 -15.49 7.69 3.76
C ALA A 77 -15.27 8.10 2.29
N THR A 78 -16.17 7.68 1.39
CA THR A 78 -16.11 8.08 -0.03
C THR A 78 -16.22 9.59 -0.21
N VAL A 79 -17.19 10.22 0.48
CA VAL A 79 -17.39 11.68 0.41
C VAL A 79 -16.11 12.41 0.86
N GLN A 80 -15.54 12.01 2.00
CA GLN A 80 -14.34 12.65 2.53
C GLN A 80 -13.11 12.45 1.63
N ALA A 81 -12.94 11.27 1.08
CA ALA A 81 -11.85 10.98 0.16
C ALA A 81 -11.92 11.85 -1.12
N ASN A 82 -13.10 12.03 -1.68
CA ASN A 82 -13.32 12.83 -2.89
C ASN A 82 -13.11 14.35 -2.67
N THR A 83 -12.99 14.82 -1.43
CA THR A 83 -12.66 16.24 -1.16
C THR A 83 -11.18 16.57 -1.37
N LEU A 84 -10.34 15.57 -1.60
CA LEU A 84 -8.90 15.77 -1.76
C LEU A 84 -8.54 16.11 -3.21
N ARG A 85 -7.85 17.22 -3.42
CA ARG A 85 -7.51 17.74 -4.78
C ARG A 85 -6.55 16.84 -5.57
N ASN A 86 -5.69 16.11 -4.86
CA ASN A 86 -4.63 15.29 -5.48
C ASN A 86 -5.02 13.80 -5.60
N VAL A 87 -6.28 13.48 -5.36
CA VAL A 87 -6.86 12.16 -5.59
C VAL A 87 -7.56 12.17 -6.93
N ARG A 88 -7.22 11.23 -7.79
CA ARG A 88 -7.80 11.09 -9.13
C ARG A 88 -9.04 10.22 -9.11
N GLU A 89 -8.95 9.07 -8.43
CA GLU A 89 -10.03 8.10 -8.33
C GLU A 89 -10.05 7.49 -6.93
N VAL A 90 -11.26 7.22 -6.42
CA VAL A 90 -11.48 6.62 -5.10
C VAL A 90 -12.16 5.27 -5.27
N PHE A 91 -11.46 4.22 -4.87
CA PHE A 91 -11.96 2.85 -4.79
C PHE A 91 -12.28 2.53 -3.34
N ASN A 92 -13.57 2.47 -3.00
CA ASN A 92 -14.00 2.19 -1.63
C ASN A 92 -14.55 0.77 -1.52
N TYR A 93 -13.79 -0.08 -0.86
CA TYR A 93 -14.09 -1.49 -0.57
C TYR A 93 -14.23 -1.74 0.93
N LEU A 94 -14.69 -0.73 1.70
CA LEU A 94 -15.06 -0.92 3.09
C LEU A 94 -16.25 -1.88 3.20
N GLN A 95 -16.13 -2.85 4.10
CA GLN A 95 -17.18 -3.81 4.38
C GLN A 95 -17.87 -3.48 5.69
N VAL A 96 -19.21 -3.66 5.72
CA VAL A 96 -19.99 -3.51 6.95
C VAL A 96 -19.94 -4.81 7.73
N MET A 97 -19.03 -4.88 8.68
CA MET A 97 -18.81 -6.05 9.54
C MET A 97 -17.97 -5.68 10.77
N GLY A 98 -17.86 -6.61 11.72
CA GLY A 98 -16.94 -6.46 12.85
C GLY A 98 -15.47 -6.41 12.43
N GLU A 99 -14.60 -5.99 13.34
CA GLU A 99 -13.15 -5.90 13.06
C GLU A 99 -12.53 -7.24 12.63
N ALA A 100 -11.58 -7.17 11.71
CA ALA A 100 -10.76 -8.31 11.34
C ALA A 100 -9.97 -8.83 12.54
N SER A 101 -9.99 -10.15 12.73
CA SER A 101 -9.17 -10.80 13.74
C SER A 101 -7.66 -10.59 13.45
N PHE A 102 -6.85 -10.66 14.48
CA PHE A 102 -5.39 -10.64 14.33
C PHE A 102 -4.89 -11.75 13.37
N LEU A 103 -5.51 -12.91 13.42
CA LEU A 103 -5.16 -14.05 12.55
C LEU A 103 -5.42 -13.72 11.07
N SER A 104 -6.55 -13.07 10.76
CA SER A 104 -6.86 -12.63 9.40
C SER A 104 -5.81 -11.63 8.89
N LYS A 105 -5.49 -10.60 9.68
CA LYS A 105 -4.47 -9.60 9.31
C LYS A 105 -3.09 -10.22 9.08
N THR A 106 -2.74 -11.26 9.87
CA THR A 106 -1.47 -11.98 9.71
C THR A 106 -1.47 -12.80 8.42
N ASN A 107 -2.56 -13.49 8.12
CA ASN A 107 -2.71 -14.24 6.88
C ASN A 107 -2.59 -13.34 5.64
N ASP A 108 -3.23 -12.18 5.64
CA ASP A 108 -3.15 -11.21 4.54
C ASP A 108 -1.70 -10.74 4.25
N ARG A 109 -0.91 -10.56 5.30
CA ARG A 109 0.53 -10.24 5.16
C ARG A 109 1.31 -11.38 4.51
N PHE A 110 1.02 -12.64 4.87
CA PHE A 110 1.64 -13.80 4.23
C PHE A 110 1.25 -13.93 2.77
N ILE A 111 -0.03 -13.75 2.44
CA ILE A 111 -0.52 -13.75 1.05
C ILE A 111 0.22 -12.66 0.25
N THR A 112 0.25 -11.43 0.75
CA THR A 112 0.96 -10.32 0.10
C THR A 112 2.44 -10.63 -0.13
N SER A 113 3.12 -11.22 0.85
CA SER A 113 4.54 -11.58 0.74
C SER A 113 4.78 -12.64 -0.34
N ARG A 114 3.95 -13.69 -0.38
CA ARG A 114 4.02 -14.73 -1.41
C ARG A 114 3.82 -14.17 -2.82
N ILE A 115 2.81 -13.32 -2.99
CA ILE A 115 2.54 -12.67 -4.28
C ILE A 115 3.74 -11.85 -4.70
N LYS A 116 4.28 -11.00 -3.81
CA LYS A 116 5.46 -10.18 -4.10
C LYS A 116 6.66 -11.01 -4.51
N SER A 117 6.93 -12.12 -3.82
CA SER A 117 8.01 -13.05 -4.17
C SER A 117 7.82 -13.63 -5.58
N ARG A 118 6.64 -14.14 -5.89
CA ARG A 118 6.33 -14.71 -7.22
C ARG A 118 6.40 -13.68 -8.35
N LEU A 119 6.06 -12.42 -8.07
CA LEU A 119 6.09 -11.34 -9.07
C LEU A 119 7.48 -10.69 -9.25
N GLN A 120 8.48 -11.07 -8.45
CA GLN A 120 9.83 -10.49 -8.57
C GLN A 120 10.44 -10.73 -9.96
N ASP A 121 10.23 -11.89 -10.54
CA ASP A 121 10.75 -12.28 -11.83
C ASP A 121 10.17 -11.44 -12.98
N LEU A 122 8.99 -10.88 -12.80
CA LEU A 122 8.35 -9.99 -13.76
C LEU A 122 8.89 -8.55 -13.73
N ASN A 123 9.79 -8.22 -12.79
CA ASN A 123 10.39 -6.89 -12.62
C ASN A 123 9.40 -5.71 -12.46
N LEU A 124 8.11 -5.99 -12.25
CA LEU A 124 7.06 -4.97 -12.18
C LEU A 124 7.21 -4.04 -10.99
N PHE A 125 7.62 -4.58 -9.84
CA PHE A 125 7.87 -3.77 -8.65
C PHE A 125 9.09 -2.86 -8.80
N LYS A 126 10.17 -3.35 -9.43
CA LYS A 126 11.37 -2.54 -9.68
C LYS A 126 11.06 -1.33 -10.56
N LYS A 127 10.14 -1.47 -11.51
CA LYS A 127 9.68 -0.39 -12.38
C LYS A 127 8.62 0.50 -11.72
N LYS A 128 8.26 0.27 -10.47
CA LYS A 128 7.20 0.99 -9.73
C LYS A 128 5.85 1.02 -10.48
N LYS A 129 5.53 -0.06 -11.18
CA LYS A 129 4.32 -0.14 -11.99
C LYS A 129 3.09 -0.59 -11.22
N ILE A 130 3.29 -1.27 -10.09
CA ILE A 130 2.20 -1.88 -9.31
C ILE A 130 2.33 -1.69 -7.81
N HIS A 131 1.18 -1.70 -7.15
CA HIS A 131 1.01 -1.78 -5.71
C HIS A 131 -0.03 -2.84 -5.37
N ILE A 132 0.21 -3.63 -4.31
CA ILE A 132 -0.66 -4.73 -3.89
C ILE A 132 -1.10 -4.51 -2.46
N VAL A 133 -2.40 -4.60 -2.24
CA VAL A 133 -3.05 -4.60 -0.93
C VAL A 133 -3.83 -5.89 -0.79
N THR A 134 -3.74 -6.54 0.37
CA THR A 134 -4.56 -7.72 0.69
C THR A 134 -5.38 -7.41 1.93
N GLU A 135 -6.68 -7.66 1.85
CA GLU A 135 -7.63 -7.51 2.96
C GLU A 135 -8.62 -8.67 2.93
N TYR A 136 -8.66 -9.48 4.00
CA TYR A 136 -9.52 -10.68 4.09
C TYR A 136 -9.36 -11.68 2.93
N GLY A 137 -8.13 -11.90 2.48
CA GLY A 137 -7.84 -12.78 1.35
C GLY A 137 -8.21 -12.20 -0.03
N VAL A 138 -8.84 -11.03 -0.07
CA VAL A 138 -9.07 -10.28 -1.31
C VAL A 138 -7.83 -9.47 -1.65
N VAL A 139 -7.31 -9.64 -2.85
CA VAL A 139 -6.11 -8.96 -3.33
C VAL A 139 -6.49 -7.87 -4.31
N TYR A 140 -6.14 -6.64 -3.98
CA TYR A 140 -6.32 -5.46 -4.83
C TYR A 140 -5.00 -5.14 -5.52
N LEU A 141 -5.01 -5.17 -6.85
CA LEU A 141 -3.88 -4.82 -7.69
C LEU A 141 -4.07 -3.42 -8.27
N MET A 142 -3.29 -2.46 -7.79
CA MET A 142 -3.24 -1.08 -8.31
C MET A 142 -2.03 -0.92 -9.23
N GLY A 143 -2.11 -0.03 -10.20
CA GLY A 143 -0.95 0.24 -11.04
C GLY A 143 -1.27 0.69 -12.44
N THR A 144 -0.24 0.69 -13.29
CA THR A 144 -0.36 0.96 -14.72
C THR A 144 0.40 -0.12 -15.48
N LEU A 145 -0.34 -0.99 -16.17
CA LEU A 145 0.21 -2.15 -16.88
C LEU A 145 -0.29 -2.19 -18.32
N GLU A 146 0.47 -2.84 -19.18
CA GLU A 146 -0.01 -3.31 -20.48
C GLU A 146 -0.91 -4.52 -20.28
N ARG A 147 -1.76 -4.80 -21.27
CA ARG A 147 -2.76 -5.86 -21.18
C ARG A 147 -2.14 -7.22 -20.84
N GLU A 148 -1.07 -7.58 -21.53
CA GLU A 148 -0.38 -8.86 -21.31
C GLU A 148 0.26 -8.96 -19.91
N GLU A 149 0.88 -7.85 -19.42
CA GLU A 149 1.43 -7.77 -18.07
C GLU A 149 0.33 -7.95 -17.01
N LEU A 150 -0.85 -7.35 -17.24
CA LEU A 150 -1.99 -7.44 -16.34
C LEU A 150 -2.53 -8.88 -16.27
N GLU A 151 -2.76 -9.51 -17.42
CA GLU A 151 -3.28 -10.90 -17.50
C GLU A 151 -2.34 -11.88 -16.77
N LYS A 152 -1.03 -11.80 -17.02
CA LYS A 152 -0.02 -12.62 -16.33
C LYS A 152 0.01 -12.36 -14.83
N THR A 153 -0.07 -11.09 -14.43
CA THR A 153 -0.05 -10.70 -13.02
C THR A 153 -1.27 -11.22 -12.28
N LEU A 154 -2.47 -11.07 -12.86
CA LEU A 154 -3.71 -11.55 -12.26
C LEU A 154 -3.77 -13.07 -12.17
N ALA A 155 -3.31 -13.79 -13.20
CA ALA A 155 -3.22 -15.26 -13.16
C ALA A 155 -2.35 -15.71 -11.98
N LEU A 156 -1.15 -15.13 -11.84
CA LEU A 156 -0.21 -15.44 -10.77
C LEU A 156 -0.79 -15.13 -9.37
N ILE A 157 -1.52 -14.01 -9.23
CA ILE A 157 -2.19 -13.65 -7.98
C ILE A 157 -3.25 -14.70 -7.63
N LYS A 158 -4.14 -15.03 -8.57
CA LYS A 158 -5.23 -16.01 -8.37
C LYS A 158 -4.75 -17.39 -7.99
N GLU A 159 -3.60 -17.81 -8.52
CA GLU A 159 -2.97 -19.11 -8.19
C GLU A 159 -2.23 -19.10 -6.85
N THR A 160 -2.12 -17.98 -6.18
CA THR A 160 -1.40 -17.91 -4.90
C THR A 160 -2.28 -18.42 -3.76
N ASN A 161 -1.77 -19.41 -3.03
CA ASN A 161 -2.50 -20.02 -1.91
C ASN A 161 -2.94 -18.97 -0.88
N GLY A 162 -4.22 -19.01 -0.53
CA GLY A 162 -4.87 -18.12 0.42
C GLY A 162 -5.58 -16.92 -0.23
N VAL A 163 -5.38 -16.68 -1.52
CA VAL A 163 -6.16 -15.68 -2.28
C VAL A 163 -7.57 -16.21 -2.51
N GLN A 164 -8.55 -15.44 -2.07
CA GLN A 164 -9.98 -15.72 -2.30
C GLN A 164 -10.48 -15.01 -3.56
N GLU A 165 -10.04 -13.78 -3.76
CA GLU A 165 -10.43 -12.95 -4.90
C GLU A 165 -9.27 -12.03 -5.31
N ALA A 166 -9.18 -11.72 -6.60
CA ALA A 166 -8.24 -10.74 -7.14
C ALA A 166 -9.00 -9.65 -7.90
N ILE A 167 -8.92 -8.43 -7.41
CA ILE A 167 -9.57 -7.24 -7.97
C ILE A 167 -8.53 -6.37 -8.65
N SER A 168 -8.76 -6.08 -9.92
CA SER A 168 -7.89 -5.19 -10.70
C SER A 168 -8.38 -3.75 -10.62
N LEU A 169 -7.54 -2.88 -10.10
CA LEU A 169 -7.66 -1.42 -10.11
C LEU A 169 -6.55 -0.82 -11.00
N VAL A 170 -6.14 -1.58 -12.00
CA VAL A 170 -5.04 -1.23 -12.90
C VAL A 170 -5.54 -0.42 -14.06
N ARG A 171 -4.83 0.66 -14.36
CA ARG A 171 -5.01 1.41 -15.60
C ARG A 171 -4.23 0.74 -16.73
N GLN A 172 -4.91 0.50 -17.84
CA GLN A 172 -4.24 0.00 -19.03
C GLN A 172 -3.50 1.14 -19.72
N LYS A 173 -2.25 0.91 -20.07
CA LYS A 173 -1.52 1.76 -21.01
C LYS A 173 -2.19 1.66 -22.39
N LYS A 174 -2.51 2.82 -22.93
CA LYS A 174 -2.92 2.90 -24.36
C LYS A 174 -1.71 2.71 -25.25
#